data_460ed98583a35385fc2530ffaaebc8e5
#
_entry.id   460ed98583a35385fc2530ffaaebc8e5
#
_cell.length_a   1.000
_cell.length_b   1.000
_cell.length_c   1.000
_cell.angle_alpha   90.00
_cell.angle_beta   90.00
_cell.angle_gamma   90.00
#
_symmetry.space_group_name_H-M   'P 1'
#
loop_
_entity.id
_entity.type
_entity.pdbx_description
1 polymer ?
#
loop_
_entity_poly.entity_id
_entity_poly.type
_entity_poly.pdbx_seq_one_letter_code
_entity_poly.pdbx_strand_id
1 'polypeptide(L)'
;SATATNSPLPNDNKDYSGVAKLEKMEEHGEYQPGNAEHPPQNVPSPIVPEAMHQNSVAGFAAALAYFGAAFEYLLRTGDMHYMNEVSTDQETLAAMKKYADSTKAGIDEKKTWYVNPTATLTIGTKQPVLAQGAYNWTVTLNVDLGEKLFKDGKEQTVAADKRHVKMFGEAVGRYLNNKWDLHMDIN
;
A
#
# COMPACT_ATOMS: atom_id res chain seq x y z
N SER A 1 -2.71 26.97 10.11
CA SER A 1 -3.70 26.03 9.55
C SER A 1 -3.69 26.16 8.03
N ALA A 2 -3.07 25.20 7.33
CA ALA A 2 -3.15 25.14 5.89
C ALA A 2 -4.58 24.75 5.51
N THR A 3 -5.33 25.67 4.97
CA THR A 3 -6.66 25.38 4.42
C THR A 3 -6.45 24.62 3.10
N ALA A 4 -6.82 23.34 3.09
CA ALA A 4 -6.82 22.59 1.84
C ALA A 4 -7.84 23.19 0.89
N THR A 5 -7.38 23.88 -0.14
CA THR A 5 -8.23 24.26 -1.26
C THR A 5 -8.16 23.14 -2.29
N ASN A 6 -9.11 22.19 -2.22
CA ASN A 6 -9.31 21.24 -3.30
C ASN A 6 -10.06 21.93 -4.43
N SER A 7 -9.32 22.64 -5.26
CA SER A 7 -9.85 23.13 -6.53
C SER A 7 -10.15 21.94 -7.44
N PRO A 8 -11.19 22.00 -8.29
CA PRO A 8 -11.45 20.94 -9.25
C PRO A 8 -10.21 20.59 -10.05
N LEU A 9 -9.87 19.29 -10.07
CA LEU A 9 -8.74 18.81 -10.85
C LEU A 9 -9.00 18.95 -12.33
N PRO A 10 -8.00 19.34 -13.14
CA PRO A 10 -8.14 19.33 -14.58
C PRO A 10 -8.47 17.90 -15.06
N ASN A 11 -9.48 17.78 -15.91
CA ASN A 11 -9.79 16.52 -16.57
C ASN A 11 -8.72 16.24 -17.63
N ASP A 12 -7.92 15.19 -17.44
CA ASP A 12 -6.88 14.78 -18.39
C ASP A 12 -7.37 13.69 -19.37
N ASN A 13 -8.63 13.26 -19.25
CA ASN A 13 -9.29 12.25 -20.10
C ASN A 13 -8.56 10.88 -20.13
N LYS A 14 -7.66 10.63 -19.23
CA LYS A 14 -6.96 9.34 -19.16
C LYS A 14 -7.79 8.30 -18.41
N ASP A 15 -7.58 7.05 -18.79
CA ASP A 15 -8.13 5.91 -18.07
C ASP A 15 -7.10 5.41 -17.06
N TYR A 16 -7.36 5.69 -15.77
CA TYR A 16 -6.50 5.22 -14.68
C TYR A 16 -6.98 3.90 -14.06
N SER A 17 -8.08 3.34 -14.56
CA SER A 17 -8.58 2.07 -14.02
C SER A 17 -7.59 0.93 -14.24
N GLY A 18 -7.57 0.01 -13.28
CA GLY A 18 -6.62 -1.09 -13.28
C GLY A 18 -5.62 -1.00 -12.16
N VAL A 19 -4.58 -1.83 -12.21
CA VAL A 19 -3.55 -1.88 -11.18
C VAL A 19 -2.77 -0.56 -11.13
N ALA A 20 -2.74 0.04 -9.94
CA ALA A 20 -1.91 1.20 -9.67
C ALA A 20 -0.48 0.72 -9.36
N LYS A 21 0.38 0.74 -10.37
CA LYS A 21 1.75 0.25 -10.23
C LYS A 21 2.73 1.41 -10.06
N LEU A 22 3.57 1.30 -9.04
CA LEU A 22 4.66 2.25 -8.82
C LEU A 22 5.77 2.02 -9.84
N GLU A 23 6.24 3.11 -10.49
CA GLU A 23 7.23 3.02 -11.56
C GLU A 23 8.64 2.68 -11.05
N LYS A 24 9.02 3.22 -9.89
CA LYS A 24 10.38 3.10 -9.38
C LYS A 24 10.40 2.61 -7.94
N MET A 25 11.25 1.60 -7.73
CA MET A 25 11.57 1.05 -6.41
C MET A 25 13.06 1.21 -6.17
N GLU A 26 13.45 1.48 -4.93
CA GLU A 26 14.85 1.44 -4.52
C GLU A 26 15.24 0.01 -4.16
N GLU A 27 16.26 -0.50 -4.84
CA GLU A 27 16.79 -1.83 -4.55
C GLU A 27 17.83 -1.76 -3.43
N HIS A 28 17.83 -2.78 -2.57
CA HIS A 28 18.75 -2.92 -1.44
C HIS A 28 19.57 -4.21 -1.55
N GLY A 29 20.08 -4.49 -2.73
CA GLY A 29 20.69 -5.75 -3.11
C GLY A 29 19.69 -6.68 -3.79
N GLU A 30 20.08 -7.94 -4.03
CA GLU A 30 19.17 -8.93 -4.62
C GLU A 30 18.07 -9.31 -3.63
N TYR A 31 16.82 -9.07 -4.00
CA TYR A 31 15.68 -9.45 -3.16
C TYR A 31 15.63 -10.97 -2.97
N GLN A 32 15.50 -11.40 -1.73
CA GLN A 32 15.38 -12.81 -1.37
C GLN A 32 14.05 -13.06 -0.65
N PRO A 33 13.19 -13.90 -1.21
CA PRO A 33 12.00 -14.36 -0.50
C PRO A 33 12.35 -15.05 0.82
N GLY A 34 11.40 -15.08 1.73
CA GLY A 34 11.58 -15.80 3.01
C GLY A 34 11.77 -17.29 2.78
N ASN A 35 12.59 -17.92 3.62
CA ASN A 35 12.84 -19.35 3.60
C ASN A 35 12.93 -19.89 5.04
N ALA A 36 13.40 -21.11 5.20
CA ALA A 36 13.51 -21.75 6.52
C ALA A 36 14.45 -21.01 7.48
N GLU A 37 15.40 -20.23 6.96
CA GLU A 37 16.47 -19.61 7.74
C GLU A 37 16.23 -18.12 8.01
N HIS A 38 15.53 -17.44 7.11
CA HIS A 38 15.33 -15.99 7.23
C HIS A 38 13.99 -15.52 6.64
N PRO A 39 13.42 -14.41 7.14
CA PRO A 39 12.31 -13.74 6.50
C PRO A 39 12.75 -13.10 5.16
N PRO A 40 11.84 -12.49 4.39
CA PRO A 40 12.24 -11.72 3.20
C PRO A 40 13.38 -10.75 3.51
N GLN A 41 14.40 -10.73 2.65
CA GLN A 41 15.60 -9.90 2.80
C GLN A 41 15.82 -9.01 1.58
N ASN A 42 16.52 -7.89 1.79
CA ASN A 42 16.83 -6.93 0.74
C ASN A 42 15.55 -6.45 0.04
N VAL A 43 14.50 -6.22 0.83
CA VAL A 43 13.18 -5.87 0.30
C VAL A 43 13.25 -4.51 -0.39
N PRO A 44 12.87 -4.42 -1.67
CA PRO A 44 12.82 -3.12 -2.36
C PRO A 44 11.85 -2.17 -1.66
N SER A 45 12.23 -0.91 -1.57
CA SER A 45 11.41 0.13 -0.95
C SER A 45 10.85 1.10 -1.99
N PRO A 46 9.65 1.64 -1.78
CA PRO A 46 9.04 2.54 -2.74
C PRO A 46 9.77 3.89 -2.79
N ILE A 47 9.93 4.41 -4.01
CA ILE A 47 10.43 5.78 -4.24
C ILE A 47 9.22 6.68 -4.45
N VAL A 48 9.16 7.81 -3.74
CA VAL A 48 8.09 8.79 -3.89
C VAL A 48 8.08 9.31 -5.34
N PRO A 49 6.98 9.10 -6.10
CA PRO A 49 6.90 9.61 -7.47
C PRO A 49 6.85 11.13 -7.47
N GLU A 50 7.48 11.75 -8.44
CA GLU A 50 7.45 13.21 -8.61
C GLU A 50 6.01 13.73 -8.78
N ALA A 51 5.18 13.00 -9.51
CA ALA A 51 3.77 13.35 -9.72
C ALA A 51 2.98 13.46 -8.40
N MET A 52 3.40 12.78 -7.35
CA MET A 52 2.74 12.85 -6.04
C MET A 52 2.81 14.26 -5.41
N HIS A 53 3.70 15.12 -5.90
CA HIS A 53 3.80 16.53 -5.51
C HIS A 53 2.99 17.46 -6.42
N GLN A 54 2.10 16.92 -7.23
CA GLN A 54 1.24 17.68 -8.12
C GLN A 54 -0.23 17.51 -7.71
N ASN A 55 -0.94 18.64 -7.63
CA ASN A 55 -2.39 18.64 -7.43
C ASN A 55 -3.07 18.32 -8.76
N SER A 56 -3.10 17.04 -9.13
CA SER A 56 -3.61 16.53 -10.40
C SER A 56 -4.17 15.12 -10.22
N VAL A 57 -4.96 14.65 -11.17
CA VAL A 57 -5.44 13.26 -11.19
C VAL A 57 -4.25 12.29 -11.25
N ALA A 58 -3.25 12.59 -12.06
CA ALA A 58 -2.01 11.81 -12.12
C ALA A 58 -1.31 11.75 -10.76
N GLY A 59 -1.30 12.84 -10.01
CA GLY A 59 -0.73 12.91 -8.67
C GLY A 59 -1.47 12.02 -7.67
N PHE A 60 -2.80 12.03 -7.72
CA PHE A 60 -3.63 11.17 -6.88
C PHE A 60 -3.41 9.68 -7.24
N ALA A 61 -3.37 9.34 -8.52
CA ALA A 61 -3.07 7.99 -8.98
C ALA A 61 -1.68 7.52 -8.54
N ALA A 62 -0.68 8.41 -8.61
CA ALA A 62 0.68 8.13 -8.14
C ALA A 62 0.71 7.86 -6.63
N ALA A 63 -0.06 8.60 -5.83
CA ALA A 63 -0.19 8.39 -4.40
C ALA A 63 -0.81 7.02 -4.08
N LEU A 64 -1.80 6.58 -4.86
CA LEU A 64 -2.40 5.26 -4.71
C LEU A 64 -1.42 4.14 -5.08
N ALA A 65 -0.63 4.32 -6.13
CA ALA A 65 0.43 3.38 -6.48
C ALA A 65 1.48 3.28 -5.37
N TYR A 66 1.86 4.40 -4.79
CA TYR A 66 2.77 4.45 -3.65
C TYR A 66 2.19 3.74 -2.43
N PHE A 67 0.90 3.96 -2.15
CA PHE A 67 0.22 3.29 -1.03
C PHE A 67 0.29 1.76 -1.18
N GLY A 68 -0.02 1.24 -2.36
CA GLY A 68 0.06 -0.21 -2.62
C GLY A 68 1.47 -0.77 -2.40
N ALA A 69 2.49 -0.08 -2.89
CA ALA A 69 3.89 -0.46 -2.71
C ALA A 69 4.34 -0.37 -1.24
N ALA A 70 3.92 0.68 -0.53
CA ALA A 70 4.21 0.85 0.90
C ALA A 70 3.55 -0.25 1.74
N PHE A 71 2.35 -0.67 1.36
CA PHE A 71 1.65 -1.77 2.03
C PHE A 71 2.37 -3.11 1.81
N GLU A 72 2.78 -3.40 0.57
CA GLU A 72 3.57 -4.60 0.29
C GLU A 72 4.88 -4.62 1.09
N TYR A 73 5.56 -3.49 1.17
CA TYR A 73 6.79 -3.34 1.97
C TYR A 73 6.55 -3.67 3.45
N LEU A 74 5.48 -3.13 4.04
CA LEU A 74 5.18 -3.42 5.46
C LEU A 74 4.76 -4.87 5.71
N LEU A 75 4.12 -5.52 4.74
CA LEU A 75 3.79 -6.95 4.85
C LEU A 75 5.03 -7.83 4.87
N ARG A 76 6.11 -7.40 4.22
CA ARG A 76 7.37 -8.14 4.15
C ARG A 76 8.33 -7.83 5.29
N THR A 77 8.27 -6.62 5.85
CA THR A 77 9.26 -6.10 6.81
C THR A 77 8.68 -5.73 8.17
N GLY A 78 7.40 -5.42 8.24
CA GLY A 78 6.78 -4.82 9.43
C GLY A 78 7.07 -3.33 9.61
N ASP A 79 7.67 -2.67 8.62
CA ASP A 79 8.08 -1.27 8.71
C ASP A 79 7.02 -0.34 8.12
N MET A 80 6.55 0.61 8.93
CA MET A 80 5.55 1.62 8.58
C MET A 80 6.13 2.88 7.94
N HIS A 81 7.46 2.98 7.80
CA HIS A 81 8.12 4.21 7.36
C HIS A 81 7.50 4.80 6.09
N TYR A 82 7.35 3.98 5.07
CA TYR A 82 6.82 4.44 3.77
C TYR A 82 5.32 4.69 3.79
N MET A 83 4.58 3.95 4.60
CA MET A 83 3.15 4.20 4.77
C MET A 83 2.89 5.57 5.37
N ASN A 84 3.73 6.01 6.29
CA ASN A 84 3.64 7.33 6.92
C ASN A 84 3.89 8.49 5.94
N GLU A 85 4.51 8.23 4.78
CA GLU A 85 4.74 9.24 3.74
C GLU A 85 3.47 9.57 2.93
N VAL A 86 2.47 8.70 2.94
CA VAL A 86 1.29 8.83 2.06
C VAL A 86 0.00 9.03 2.82
N SER A 87 0.01 8.90 4.14
CA SER A 87 -1.16 9.13 4.97
C SER A 87 -0.78 9.70 6.33
N THR A 88 -1.56 10.68 6.79
CA THR A 88 -1.55 11.18 8.17
C THR A 88 -2.84 10.82 8.89
N ASP A 89 -3.75 10.16 8.20
CA ASP A 89 -5.05 9.77 8.75
C ASP A 89 -4.89 8.69 9.81
N GLN A 90 -5.36 8.98 11.04
CA GLN A 90 -5.19 8.09 12.19
C GLN A 90 -5.85 6.73 11.99
N GLU A 91 -7.00 6.71 11.36
CA GLU A 91 -7.77 5.49 11.12
C GLU A 91 -7.07 4.57 10.13
N THR A 92 -6.59 5.15 9.02
CA THR A 92 -5.81 4.44 8.01
C THR A 92 -4.51 3.90 8.59
N LEU A 93 -3.77 4.73 9.31
CA LEU A 93 -2.49 4.33 9.92
C LEU A 93 -2.68 3.25 10.99
N ALA A 94 -3.75 3.32 11.79
CA ALA A 94 -4.05 2.30 12.78
C ALA A 94 -4.37 0.95 12.13
N ALA A 95 -5.12 0.95 11.02
CA ALA A 95 -5.42 -0.26 10.26
C ALA A 95 -4.15 -0.89 9.66
N MET A 96 -3.28 -0.06 9.07
CA MET A 96 -2.03 -0.54 8.48
C MET A 96 -1.04 -1.02 9.55
N LYS A 97 -1.01 -0.35 10.70
CA LYS A 97 -0.15 -0.73 11.83
C LYS A 97 -0.45 -2.12 12.36
N LYS A 98 -1.68 -2.58 12.33
CA LYS A 98 -2.02 -3.95 12.74
C LYS A 98 -1.29 -4.99 11.87
N TYR A 99 -1.22 -4.77 10.57
CA TYR A 99 -0.47 -5.65 9.67
C TYR A 99 1.03 -5.58 9.93
N ALA A 100 1.55 -4.38 10.10
CA ALA A 100 2.97 -4.17 10.38
C ALA A 100 3.40 -4.83 11.70
N ASP A 101 2.62 -4.62 12.77
CA ASP A 101 2.90 -5.20 14.09
C ASP A 101 2.81 -6.74 14.05
N SER A 102 1.84 -7.28 13.34
CA SER A 102 1.70 -8.74 13.16
C SER A 102 2.91 -9.33 12.44
N THR A 103 3.37 -8.68 11.36
CA THR A 103 4.56 -9.11 10.63
C THR A 103 5.80 -9.05 11.51
N LYS A 104 5.99 -7.94 12.23
CA LYS A 104 7.15 -7.73 13.08
C LYS A 104 7.19 -8.71 14.24
N ALA A 105 6.05 -8.93 14.92
CA ALA A 105 5.94 -9.93 15.98
C ALA A 105 6.20 -11.35 15.45
N GLY A 106 5.70 -11.65 14.25
CA GLY A 106 5.99 -12.92 13.57
C GLY A 106 7.48 -13.13 13.41
N ILE A 107 8.18 -12.15 12.85
CA ILE A 107 9.63 -12.23 12.61
C ILE A 107 10.42 -12.27 13.91
N ASP A 108 10.18 -11.34 14.83
CA ASP A 108 11.04 -11.12 16.00
C ASP A 108 10.77 -12.11 17.13
N GLU A 109 9.49 -12.45 17.36
CA GLU A 109 9.08 -13.23 18.53
C GLU A 109 8.73 -14.68 18.21
N LYS A 110 7.99 -14.89 17.12
CA LYS A 110 7.40 -16.20 16.79
C LYS A 110 8.21 -16.98 15.76
N LYS A 111 9.25 -16.39 15.19
CA LYS A 111 10.04 -16.96 14.08
C LYS A 111 9.13 -17.48 12.95
N THR A 112 8.12 -16.69 12.60
CA THR A 112 7.11 -17.04 11.61
C THR A 112 7.03 -15.94 10.54
N TRP A 113 7.09 -16.32 9.27
CA TRP A 113 7.00 -15.41 8.15
C TRP A 113 6.49 -16.08 6.88
N TYR A 114 5.85 -15.30 6.01
CA TYR A 114 5.48 -15.74 4.69
C TYR A 114 6.69 -15.69 3.75
N VAL A 115 6.62 -16.46 2.66
CA VAL A 115 7.71 -16.52 1.66
C VAL A 115 7.80 -15.21 0.88
N ASN A 116 6.69 -14.77 0.29
CA ASN A 116 6.67 -13.59 -0.56
C ASN A 116 5.27 -12.96 -0.58
N PRO A 117 4.85 -12.34 0.54
CA PRO A 117 3.54 -11.69 0.57
C PRO A 117 3.53 -10.48 -0.38
N THR A 118 2.44 -10.32 -1.10
CA THR A 118 2.25 -9.21 -2.05
C THR A 118 0.99 -8.44 -1.73
N ALA A 119 0.98 -7.16 -2.10
CA ALA A 119 -0.19 -6.30 -2.05
C ALA A 119 -0.32 -5.54 -3.37
N THR A 120 -1.54 -5.47 -3.88
CA THR A 120 -1.84 -4.79 -5.13
C THR A 120 -3.07 -3.92 -4.94
N LEU A 121 -2.95 -2.64 -5.27
CA LEU A 121 -4.07 -1.71 -5.28
C LEU A 121 -4.59 -1.57 -6.72
N THR A 122 -5.88 -1.77 -6.90
CA THR A 122 -6.56 -1.62 -8.19
C THR A 122 -7.53 -0.45 -8.13
N ILE A 123 -7.42 0.46 -9.08
CA ILE A 123 -8.33 1.59 -9.24
C ILE A 123 -9.54 1.12 -10.06
N GLY A 124 -10.75 1.36 -9.55
CA GLY A 124 -11.96 0.77 -10.11
C GLY A 124 -12.62 1.56 -11.24
N THR A 125 -12.30 2.86 -11.38
CA THR A 125 -12.91 3.75 -12.38
C THR A 125 -11.85 4.57 -13.08
N LYS A 126 -12.21 5.15 -14.24
CA LYS A 126 -11.27 5.93 -15.07
C LYS A 126 -10.76 7.19 -14.39
N GLN A 127 -11.64 7.88 -13.67
CA GLN A 127 -11.37 9.18 -13.05
C GLN A 127 -11.94 9.23 -11.64
N PRO A 128 -11.32 9.98 -10.73
CA PRO A 128 -11.88 10.18 -9.39
C PRO A 128 -13.08 11.14 -9.44
N VAL A 129 -13.84 11.13 -8.36
CA VAL A 129 -15.00 12.01 -8.18
C VAL A 129 -14.72 12.97 -7.03
N LEU A 130 -15.00 14.26 -7.26
CA LEU A 130 -14.98 15.25 -6.17
C LEU A 130 -16.31 15.16 -5.42
N ALA A 131 -16.24 14.81 -4.15
CA ALA A 131 -17.39 14.72 -3.26
C ALA A 131 -17.01 15.19 -1.85
N GLN A 132 -17.86 16.02 -1.24
CA GLN A 132 -17.65 16.51 0.12
C GLN A 132 -16.27 17.18 0.33
N GLY A 133 -15.79 17.90 -0.66
CA GLY A 133 -14.52 18.63 -0.57
C GLY A 133 -13.27 17.76 -0.67
N ALA A 134 -13.39 16.50 -1.06
CA ALA A 134 -12.28 15.59 -1.27
C ALA A 134 -12.48 14.78 -2.55
N TYR A 135 -11.38 14.29 -3.10
CA TYR A 135 -11.44 13.38 -4.24
C TYR A 135 -11.58 11.95 -3.77
N ASN A 136 -12.51 11.22 -4.40
CA ASN A 136 -12.84 9.85 -4.05
C ASN A 136 -12.61 8.95 -5.25
N TRP A 137 -11.96 7.82 -5.01
CA TRP A 137 -11.73 6.80 -6.03
C TRP A 137 -12.08 5.43 -5.48
N THR A 138 -12.92 4.70 -6.19
CA THR A 138 -13.20 3.31 -5.85
C THR A 138 -11.94 2.48 -6.04
N VAL A 139 -11.56 1.74 -5.02
CA VAL A 139 -10.34 0.93 -5.05
C VAL A 139 -10.59 -0.46 -4.49
N THR A 140 -9.73 -1.38 -4.88
CA THR A 140 -9.62 -2.71 -4.28
C THR A 140 -8.18 -2.93 -3.86
N LEU A 141 -7.99 -3.38 -2.63
CA LEU A 141 -6.67 -3.77 -2.12
C LEU A 141 -6.65 -5.29 -2.01
N ASN A 142 -5.78 -5.93 -2.77
CA ASN A 142 -5.60 -7.38 -2.79
C ASN A 142 -4.30 -7.74 -2.08
N VAL A 143 -4.39 -8.63 -1.10
CA VAL A 143 -3.23 -9.20 -0.42
C VAL A 143 -3.13 -10.67 -0.79
N ASP A 144 -1.97 -11.10 -1.24
CA ASP A 144 -1.67 -12.50 -1.51
C ASP A 144 -0.55 -12.94 -0.55
N LEU A 145 -0.89 -13.84 0.37
CA LEU A 145 0.04 -14.38 1.35
C LEU A 145 0.77 -15.62 0.82
N GLY A 146 0.37 -16.12 -0.35
CA GLY A 146 0.95 -17.32 -0.96
C GLY A 146 0.48 -18.62 -0.30
N GLU A 147 1.08 -19.71 -0.71
CA GLU A 147 0.69 -21.06 -0.27
C GLU A 147 1.47 -21.54 0.95
N LYS A 148 2.60 -20.93 1.25
CA LYS A 148 3.55 -21.40 2.25
C LYS A 148 3.98 -20.30 3.21
N LEU A 149 4.25 -20.73 4.44
CA LEU A 149 4.93 -19.93 5.47
C LEU A 149 5.96 -20.78 6.16
N PHE A 150 6.90 -20.15 6.85
CA PHE A 150 7.85 -20.84 7.71
C PHE A 150 7.59 -20.50 9.17
N LYS A 151 7.63 -21.50 10.03
CA LYS A 151 7.51 -21.35 11.48
C LYS A 151 8.57 -22.22 12.15
N ASP A 152 9.45 -21.59 12.94
CA ASP A 152 10.57 -22.26 13.60
C ASP A 152 11.41 -23.09 12.61
N GLY A 153 11.68 -22.55 11.43
CA GLY A 153 12.45 -23.21 10.38
C GLY A 153 11.71 -24.31 9.62
N LYS A 154 10.42 -24.51 9.91
CA LYS A 154 9.62 -25.56 9.27
C LYS A 154 8.59 -24.97 8.33
N GLU A 155 8.52 -25.53 7.12
CA GLU A 155 7.52 -25.16 6.13
C GLU A 155 6.12 -25.60 6.59
N GLN A 156 5.16 -24.68 6.45
CA GLN A 156 3.75 -24.94 6.72
C GLN A 156 2.91 -24.43 5.55
N THR A 157 1.78 -25.07 5.33
CA THR A 157 0.81 -24.67 4.30
C THR A 157 -0.12 -23.60 4.87
N VAL A 158 -0.27 -22.51 4.13
CA VAL A 158 -1.30 -21.50 4.43
C VAL A 158 -2.65 -22.06 4.01
N ALA A 159 -3.64 -22.02 4.90
CA ALA A 159 -4.99 -22.48 4.58
C ALA A 159 -5.53 -21.73 3.35
N ALA A 160 -6.19 -22.45 2.43
CA ALA A 160 -6.62 -21.91 1.14
C ALA A 160 -7.49 -20.66 1.28
N ASP A 161 -8.36 -20.61 2.27
CA ASP A 161 -9.26 -19.49 2.56
C ASP A 161 -8.55 -18.25 3.15
N LYS A 162 -7.27 -18.38 3.55
CA LYS A 162 -6.46 -17.30 4.13
C LYS A 162 -5.40 -16.76 3.20
N ARG A 163 -5.21 -17.37 2.02
CA ARG A 163 -4.15 -16.98 1.07
C ARG A 163 -4.39 -15.61 0.45
N HIS A 164 -5.64 -15.28 0.19
CA HIS A 164 -6.05 -14.06 -0.48
C HIS A 164 -6.98 -13.25 0.41
N VAL A 165 -6.62 -11.99 0.63
CA VAL A 165 -7.48 -11.03 1.31
C VAL A 165 -7.82 -9.94 0.31
N LYS A 166 -9.12 -9.66 0.14
CA LYS A 166 -9.60 -8.65 -0.78
C LYS A 166 -10.43 -7.62 -0.01
N MET A 167 -9.98 -6.38 -0.04
CA MET A 167 -10.65 -5.27 0.62
C MET A 167 -11.17 -4.29 -0.41
N PHE A 168 -12.44 -3.92 -0.30
CA PHE A 168 -13.11 -3.00 -1.21
C PHE A 168 -13.43 -1.71 -0.50
N GLY A 169 -13.46 -0.61 -1.22
CA GLY A 169 -13.92 0.65 -0.70
C GLY A 169 -13.49 1.83 -1.52
N GLU A 170 -13.25 2.93 -0.82
CA GLU A 170 -12.86 4.19 -1.43
C GLU A 170 -11.57 4.71 -0.85
N ALA A 171 -10.73 5.23 -1.73
CA ALA A 171 -9.61 6.08 -1.36
C ALA A 171 -10.08 7.53 -1.40
N VAL A 172 -9.93 8.23 -0.29
CA VAL A 172 -10.25 9.65 -0.18
C VAL A 172 -8.94 10.43 -0.17
N GLY A 173 -8.74 11.28 -1.16
CA GLY A 173 -7.51 12.05 -1.32
C GLY A 173 -7.72 13.54 -1.12
N ARG A 174 -6.79 14.16 -0.38
CA ARG A 174 -6.67 15.62 -0.25
C ARG A 174 -5.24 16.02 -0.55
N TYR A 175 -5.10 17.08 -1.33
CA TYR A 175 -3.79 17.64 -1.61
C TYR A 175 -3.43 18.67 -0.53
N LEU A 176 -2.44 18.33 0.28
CA LEU A 176 -2.01 19.10 1.46
C LEU A 176 -0.48 19.20 1.50
N ASN A 177 0.03 20.38 1.81
CA ASN A 177 1.48 20.57 2.00
C ASN A 177 2.31 19.99 0.85
N ASN A 178 1.89 20.28 -0.38
CA ASN A 178 2.57 19.88 -1.61
C ASN A 178 2.64 18.36 -1.84
N LYS A 179 1.70 17.60 -1.26
CA LYS A 179 1.56 16.17 -1.52
C LYS A 179 0.12 15.71 -1.31
N TRP A 180 -0.20 14.52 -1.81
CA TRP A 180 -1.46 13.86 -1.56
C TRP A 180 -1.44 13.16 -0.20
N ASP A 181 -2.50 13.37 0.58
CA ASP A 181 -2.76 12.68 1.83
C ASP A 181 -3.98 11.78 1.65
N LEU A 182 -3.84 10.50 1.99
CA LEU A 182 -4.85 9.47 1.74
C LEU A 182 -5.53 9.02 3.03
N HIS A 183 -6.87 8.96 2.95
CA HIS A 183 -7.71 8.20 3.87
C HIS A 183 -8.30 7.02 3.11
N MET A 184 -8.14 5.83 3.65
CA MET A 184 -8.62 4.59 3.01
C MET A 184 -9.84 4.06 3.77
N ASP A 185 -11.01 4.20 3.17
CA ASP A 185 -12.26 3.64 3.70
C ASP A 185 -12.52 2.31 3.01
N ILE A 186 -11.87 1.28 3.50
CA ILE A 186 -11.86 -0.07 2.92
C ILE A 186 -12.18 -1.13 3.99
N ASN A 187 -12.89 -2.15 3.56
CA ASN A 187 -13.26 -3.30 4.38
C ASN A 187 -12.97 -4.62 3.68
#